data_6887987e31c6f0634a6215d033d62f43
#
_entry.id   6887987e31c6f0634a6215d033d62f43
#
_cell.length_a   1.000
_cell.length_b   1.000
_cell.length_c   1.000
_cell.angle_alpha   90.00
_cell.angle_beta   90.00
_cell.angle_gamma   90.00
#
_symmetry.space_group_name_H-M   'P 1'
#
loop_
_entity.id
_entity.type
_entity.pdbx_description
1 polymer ?
#
loop_
_entity_poly.entity_id
_entity_poly.type
_entity_poly.pdbx_seq_one_letter_code
_entity_poly.pdbx_strand_id
1 'polypeptide(L)'
;SVGVGRVGFVEAGSPVILPVNYTVDGHAVVFRTGGGSKLSMALMQRPVCFEIDDWNTMTHTGWSVLAKGVADEVLDEDEIATLRRLPVQPWSRPDLRDHWVRIMIEELSGRRITQPG
;
A
#
# COMPACT_ATOMS: atom_id res chain seq x y z
N SER A 1 2.68 12.58 3.86
CA SER A 1 1.41 12.36 4.53
C SER A 1 1.08 10.87 4.58
N VAL A 2 0.32 10.50 5.57
CA VAL A 2 -0.12 9.12 5.78
C VAL A 2 -1.59 9.01 5.43
N GLY A 3 -1.93 8.01 4.65
CA GLY A 3 -3.30 7.79 4.25
C GLY A 3 -3.66 6.32 4.27
N VAL A 4 -4.85 6.03 3.79
CA VAL A 4 -5.33 4.67 3.60
C VAL A 4 -5.39 4.38 2.12
N GLY A 5 -4.79 3.29 1.73
CA GLY A 5 -4.86 2.80 0.37
C GLY A 5 -5.25 1.33 0.38
N ARG A 6 -5.32 0.75 -0.81
CA ARG A 6 -5.69 -0.66 -0.97
C ARG A 6 -4.63 -1.35 -1.79
N VAL A 7 -4.14 -2.48 -1.25
CA VAL A 7 -3.20 -3.32 -1.98
C VAL A 7 -3.96 -4.51 -2.55
N GLY A 8 -3.76 -4.76 -3.84
CA GLY A 8 -4.38 -5.88 -4.54
C GLY A 8 -3.31 -6.85 -5.00
N PHE A 9 -3.58 -8.12 -4.83
CA PHE A 9 -2.66 -9.19 -5.21
C PHE A 9 -3.42 -10.49 -5.42
N VAL A 10 -2.73 -11.50 -5.90
CA VAL A 10 -3.32 -12.83 -6.11
C VAL A 10 -2.68 -13.79 -5.11
N GLU A 11 -3.52 -14.47 -4.35
CA GLU A 11 -3.10 -15.48 -3.39
C GLU A 11 -3.78 -16.80 -3.74
N ALA A 12 -2.99 -17.83 -3.99
CA ALA A 12 -3.50 -19.16 -4.37
C ALA A 12 -4.54 -19.10 -5.49
N GLY A 13 -4.29 -18.28 -6.50
CA GLY A 13 -5.18 -18.13 -7.65
C GLY A 13 -6.39 -17.24 -7.40
N SER A 14 -6.54 -16.69 -6.22
CA SER A 14 -7.68 -15.84 -5.85
C SER A 14 -7.24 -14.39 -5.68
N PRO A 15 -7.94 -13.42 -6.29
CA PRO A 15 -7.59 -12.02 -6.08
C PRO A 15 -8.01 -11.55 -4.69
N VAL A 16 -7.17 -10.76 -4.07
CA VAL A 16 -7.37 -10.22 -2.73
C VAL A 16 -7.12 -8.73 -2.76
N ILE A 17 -7.95 -7.97 -2.04
CA ILE A 17 -7.77 -6.53 -1.85
C ILE A 17 -7.83 -6.26 -0.35
N LEU A 18 -6.82 -5.59 0.18
CA LEU A 18 -6.77 -5.24 1.59
C LEU A 18 -6.45 -3.77 1.78
N PRO A 19 -7.12 -3.10 2.74
CA PRO A 19 -6.76 -1.73 3.10
C PRO A 19 -5.49 -1.72 3.93
N VAL A 20 -4.65 -0.72 3.72
CA VAL A 20 -3.43 -0.53 4.49
C VAL A 20 -3.20 0.95 4.73
N ASN A 21 -2.59 1.27 5.86
CA ASN A 21 -2.04 2.61 6.09
C ASN A 21 -0.69 2.67 5.38
N TYR A 22 -0.48 3.70 4.60
CA TYR A 22 0.71 3.80 3.77
C TYR A 22 1.34 5.18 3.86
N THR A 23 2.57 5.25 3.43
CA THR A 23 3.22 6.52 3.08
C THR A 23 4.02 6.32 1.78
N VAL A 24 4.41 7.42 1.18
CA VAL A 24 5.23 7.39 -0.03
C VAL A 24 6.66 7.73 0.35
N ASP A 25 7.60 6.95 -0.15
CA ASP A 25 9.02 7.16 0.05
C ASP A 25 9.69 7.11 -1.32
N GLY A 26 9.99 8.29 -1.89
CA GLY A 26 10.53 8.38 -3.24
C GLY A 26 9.54 7.81 -4.27
N HIS A 27 9.98 6.80 -5.01
CA HIS A 27 9.15 6.11 -6.01
C HIS A 27 8.54 4.82 -5.46
N ALA A 28 8.37 4.74 -4.15
CA ALA A 28 7.86 3.55 -3.51
C ALA A 28 6.70 3.88 -2.60
N VAL A 29 5.80 2.91 -2.45
CA VAL A 29 4.76 2.92 -1.42
C VAL A 29 5.23 2.00 -0.31
N VAL A 30 5.14 2.46 0.92
CA VAL A 30 5.59 1.72 2.09
C VAL A 30 4.44 1.57 3.08
N PHE A 31 4.25 0.38 3.61
CA PHE A 31 3.26 0.12 4.64
C PHE A 31 3.76 -0.95 5.62
N ARG A 32 3.12 -1.02 6.79
CA ARG A 32 3.44 -2.01 7.81
C ARG A 32 2.37 -3.08 7.86
N THR A 33 2.81 -4.31 8.08
CA THR A 33 1.91 -5.41 8.41
C THR A 33 2.23 -5.91 9.81
N GLY A 34 1.22 -6.45 10.49
CA GLY A 34 1.45 -7.05 11.80
C GLY A 34 2.29 -8.31 11.72
N GLY A 35 2.90 -8.67 12.85
CA GLY A 35 3.80 -9.81 12.93
C GLY A 35 3.13 -11.13 12.62
N GLY A 36 3.89 -12.06 12.09
CA GLY A 36 3.40 -13.36 11.67
C GLY A 36 2.44 -13.29 10.50
N SER A 37 2.45 -12.19 9.80
CA SER A 37 1.49 -11.93 8.77
C SER A 37 1.72 -12.80 7.55
N LYS A 38 0.69 -13.53 7.17
CA LYS A 38 0.67 -14.23 5.88
C LYS A 38 0.69 -13.24 4.72
N LEU A 39 0.29 -12.01 4.98
CA LEU A 39 0.23 -10.96 3.96
C LEU A 39 1.61 -10.65 3.40
N SER A 40 2.60 -10.40 4.26
CA SER A 40 3.94 -10.07 3.77
C SER A 40 4.53 -11.22 2.93
N MET A 41 4.28 -12.45 3.34
CA MET A 41 4.73 -13.62 2.58
C MET A 41 4.01 -13.76 1.25
N ALA A 42 2.71 -13.49 1.24
CA ALA A 42 1.90 -13.59 0.03
C ALA A 42 2.28 -12.54 -1.01
N LEU A 43 2.76 -11.38 -0.56
CA LEU A 43 3.12 -10.27 -1.44
C LEU A 43 4.54 -10.36 -1.98
N MET A 44 5.42 -11.06 -1.27
CA MET A 44 6.87 -11.02 -1.50
C MET A 44 7.24 -11.38 -2.93
N GLN A 45 7.99 -10.49 -3.61
CA GLN A 45 8.52 -10.73 -4.95
C GLN A 45 7.44 -10.96 -6.01
N ARG A 46 6.21 -10.54 -5.75
CA ARG A 46 5.09 -10.74 -6.67
C ARG A 46 4.59 -9.42 -7.22
N PRO A 47 4.02 -9.44 -8.43
CA PRO A 47 3.32 -8.26 -8.93
C PRO A 47 2.12 -7.94 -8.06
N VAL A 48 2.01 -6.67 -7.70
CA VAL A 48 0.88 -6.18 -6.90
C VAL A 48 0.39 -4.86 -7.49
N CYS A 49 -0.82 -4.48 -7.12
CA CYS A 49 -1.30 -3.15 -7.41
C CYS A 49 -1.65 -2.43 -6.10
N PHE A 50 -1.59 -1.13 -6.15
CA PHE A 50 -1.91 -0.27 -5.02
C PHE A 50 -2.77 0.88 -5.50
N GLU A 51 -3.87 1.12 -4.82
CA GLU A 51 -4.87 2.11 -5.26
C GLU A 51 -5.17 3.07 -4.12
N ILE A 52 -5.24 4.36 -4.46
CA ILE A 52 -5.76 5.39 -3.58
C ILE A 52 -6.80 6.20 -4.34
N ASP A 53 -7.77 6.71 -3.61
CA ASP A 53 -8.82 7.53 -4.23
C ASP A 53 -9.40 8.50 -3.23
N ASP A 54 -10.14 9.44 -3.77
CA ASP A 54 -10.95 10.35 -2.98
C ASP A 54 -12.22 10.65 -3.77
N TRP A 55 -13.33 10.66 -3.07
CA TRP A 55 -14.64 10.87 -3.68
C TRP A 55 -15.41 11.91 -2.90
N ASN A 56 -15.97 12.89 -3.62
CA ASN A 56 -16.81 13.91 -3.03
C ASN A 56 -18.27 13.60 -3.39
N THR A 57 -19.05 13.21 -2.37
CA THR A 57 -20.44 12.81 -2.58
C THR A 57 -21.35 13.99 -2.90
N MET A 58 -20.95 15.19 -2.52
CA MET A 58 -21.73 16.41 -2.80
C MET A 58 -21.64 16.81 -4.26
N THR A 59 -20.46 16.73 -4.84
CA THR A 59 -20.23 17.12 -6.23
C THR A 59 -20.25 15.97 -7.20
N HIS A 60 -20.28 14.73 -6.70
CA HIS A 60 -20.16 13.50 -7.51
C HIS A 60 -18.88 13.51 -8.35
N THR A 61 -17.80 14.00 -7.75
CA THR A 61 -16.50 14.05 -8.39
C THR A 61 -15.47 13.30 -7.55
N GLY A 62 -14.40 12.92 -8.19
CA GLY A 62 -13.33 12.23 -7.47
C GLY A 62 -12.14 11.96 -8.36
N TRP A 63 -11.17 11.31 -7.78
CA TRP A 63 -9.98 10.88 -8.49
C TRP A 63 -9.51 9.55 -7.93
N SER A 64 -8.78 8.81 -8.73
CA SER A 64 -8.11 7.60 -8.28
C SER A 64 -6.73 7.50 -8.91
N VAL A 65 -5.82 6.87 -8.20
CA VAL A 65 -4.48 6.58 -8.69
C VAL A 65 -4.23 5.11 -8.48
N LEU A 66 -3.77 4.45 -9.53
CA LEU A 66 -3.40 3.04 -9.50
C LEU A 66 -1.91 2.92 -9.78
N ALA A 67 -1.21 2.30 -8.86
CA ALA A 67 0.20 1.98 -9.01
C ALA A 67 0.36 0.48 -9.15
N LYS A 68 1.26 0.05 -10.02
CA LYS A 68 1.60 -1.36 -10.17
C LYS A 68 3.09 -1.52 -9.96
N GLY A 69 3.46 -2.57 -9.30
CA GLY A 69 4.87 -2.83 -9.04
C GLY A 69 5.06 -4.19 -8.38
N VAL A 70 6.23 -4.36 -7.84
CA VAL A 70 6.61 -5.60 -7.14
C VAL A 70 6.83 -5.26 -5.68
N ALA A 71 6.31 -6.08 -4.80
CA ALA A 71 6.45 -5.90 -3.37
C ALA A 71 7.66 -6.64 -2.84
N ASP A 72 8.36 -5.99 -1.94
CA ASP A 72 9.50 -6.54 -1.21
C ASP A 72 9.37 -6.24 0.27
N GLU A 73 9.91 -7.10 1.08
CA GLU A 73 10.04 -6.80 2.50
C GLU A 73 11.33 -6.02 2.73
N VAL A 74 11.25 -4.97 3.53
CA VAL A 74 12.43 -4.21 3.95
C VAL A 74 13.08 -4.96 5.09
N LEU A 75 14.30 -5.45 4.87
CA LEU A 75 15.03 -6.27 5.82
C LEU A 75 16.22 -5.55 6.45
N ASP A 76 16.68 -4.48 5.84
CA ASP A 76 17.81 -3.71 6.36
C ASP A 76 17.42 -2.97 7.64
N GLU A 77 18.17 -3.19 8.72
CA GLU A 77 17.85 -2.64 10.03
C GLU A 77 17.92 -1.12 10.06
N ASP A 78 18.83 -0.52 9.31
CA ASP A 78 18.95 0.95 9.25
C ASP A 78 17.74 1.55 8.51
N GLU A 79 17.30 0.90 7.44
CA GLU A 79 16.09 1.33 6.72
C GLU A 79 14.86 1.17 7.61
N ILE A 80 14.75 0.07 8.32
CA ILE A 80 13.64 -0.17 9.25
C ILE A 80 13.62 0.90 10.34
N ALA A 81 14.77 1.25 10.90
CA ALA A 81 14.85 2.28 11.92
C ALA A 81 14.36 3.63 11.39
N THR A 82 14.69 3.95 10.15
CA THR A 82 14.20 5.16 9.49
C THR A 82 12.70 5.11 9.28
N LEU A 83 12.19 3.99 8.81
CA LEU A 83 10.76 3.81 8.53
C LEU A 83 9.92 3.85 9.82
N ARG A 84 10.45 3.35 10.94
CA ARG A 84 9.75 3.39 12.22
C ARG A 84 9.44 4.80 12.71
N ARG A 85 10.14 5.81 12.20
CA ARG A 85 9.86 7.20 12.53
C ARG A 85 8.64 7.74 11.79
N LEU A 86 8.17 7.03 10.79
CA LEU A 86 6.99 7.43 10.02
C LEU A 86 5.73 7.04 10.80
N PRO A 87 4.69 7.90 10.79
CA PRO A 87 3.45 7.61 11.51
C PRO A 87 2.55 6.64 10.74
N VAL A 88 3.09 5.47 10.37
CA VAL A 88 2.36 4.45 9.63
C VAL A 88 2.02 3.32 10.58
N GLN A 89 0.73 3.05 10.74
CA GLN A 89 0.25 2.03 11.64
C GLN A 89 -0.12 0.75 10.88
N PRO A 90 0.09 -0.42 11.49
CA PRO A 90 -0.39 -1.66 10.89
C PRO A 90 -1.92 -1.74 11.03
N TRP A 91 -2.57 -2.44 10.10
CA TRP A 91 -4.01 -2.70 10.19
C TRP A 91 -4.34 -3.76 11.25
N SER A 92 -3.45 -4.72 11.40
CA SER A 92 -3.59 -5.70 12.45
C SER A 92 -2.95 -5.19 13.74
N ARG A 93 -3.17 -5.91 14.83
CA ARG A 93 -2.57 -5.57 16.11
C ARG A 93 -1.06 -5.40 15.95
N PRO A 94 -0.47 -4.33 16.50
CA PRO A 94 0.97 -4.22 16.51
C PRO A 94 1.52 -5.42 17.28
N ASP A 95 2.47 -6.09 16.68
CA ASP A 95 3.16 -7.21 17.27
C ASP A 95 4.65 -6.91 17.25
N LEU A 96 5.41 -7.68 18.03
CA LEU A 96 6.85 -7.52 18.12
C LEU A 96 7.56 -7.74 16.77
N ARG A 97 6.89 -8.38 15.82
CA ARG A 97 7.45 -8.71 14.52
C ARG A 97 6.75 -7.93 13.40
N ASP A 98 6.84 -6.63 13.46
CA ASP A 98 6.36 -5.80 12.36
C ASP A 98 7.14 -6.10 11.09
N HIS A 99 6.41 -6.18 9.99
CA HIS A 99 7.00 -6.31 8.67
C HIS A 99 6.74 -5.03 7.90
N TRP A 100 7.79 -4.48 7.32
CA TRP A 100 7.69 -3.32 6.45
C TRP A 100 7.73 -3.80 5.01
N VAL A 101 6.70 -3.46 4.26
CA VAL A 101 6.58 -3.84 2.86
C VAL A 101 6.77 -2.60 2.00
N ARG A 102 7.56 -2.73 0.96
CA ARG A 102 7.81 -1.67 0.00
C ARG A 102 7.38 -2.14 -1.38
N ILE A 103 6.57 -1.32 -2.05
CA ILE A 103 6.19 -1.56 -3.43
C ILE A 103 6.92 -0.53 -4.28
N MET A 104 7.88 -0.99 -5.08
CA MET A 104 8.53 -0.13 -6.07
C MET A 104 7.59 0.08 -7.23
N ILE A 105 7.21 1.33 -7.48
CA ILE A 105 6.22 1.65 -8.51
C ILE A 105 6.86 1.56 -9.88
N GLU A 106 6.31 0.71 -10.73
CA GLU A 106 6.76 0.51 -12.11
C GLU A 106 5.81 1.16 -13.11
N GLU A 107 4.52 1.19 -12.80
CA GLU A 107 3.50 1.84 -13.61
C GLU A 107 2.59 2.67 -12.73
N LEU A 108 2.21 3.84 -13.21
CA LEU A 108 1.33 4.72 -12.49
C LEU A 108 0.28 5.25 -13.45
N SER A 109 -0.99 5.15 -13.08
CA SER A 109 -2.09 5.70 -13.86
C SER A 109 -3.08 6.39 -12.93
N GLY A 110 -3.80 7.34 -13.49
CA GLY A 110 -4.78 8.08 -12.71
C GLY A 110 -6.04 8.31 -13.50
N ARG A 111 -7.12 8.52 -12.77
CA ARG A 111 -8.42 8.88 -13.33
C ARG A 111 -9.02 10.02 -12.55
N ARG A 112 -9.68 10.90 -13.27
CA ARG A 112 -10.49 11.95 -12.65
C ARG A 112 -11.93 11.77 -13.13
N ILE A 113 -12.85 11.76 -12.17
CA ILE A 113 -14.27 11.65 -12.44
C ILE A 113 -14.86 13.02 -12.19
N THR A 114 -15.41 13.62 -13.25
CA THR A 114 -16.01 14.95 -13.19
C THR A 114 -17.46 14.84 -13.59
N GLN A 115 -18.27 15.75 -13.06
CA GLN A 115 -19.64 15.84 -13.53
C GLN A 115 -19.65 16.36 -14.96
N PRO A 116 -20.53 15.80 -15.81
CA PRO A 116 -20.78 16.41 -17.11
C PRO A 116 -21.30 17.82 -16.91
N GLY A 117 -20.64 18.74 -17.53
CA GLY A 117 -20.93 20.17 -17.40
C GLY A 117 -22.24 20.58 -18.04
#